data_29667396d63b5704b96a5700fe7fd0ed
#
_entry.id   29667396d63b5704b96a5700fe7fd0ed
#
_cell.length_a   1.000
_cell.length_b   1.000
_cell.length_c   1.000
_cell.angle_alpha   90.00
_cell.angle_beta   90.00
_cell.angle_gamma   90.00
#
_symmetry.space_group_name_H-M   'P 1'
#
loop_
_entity.id
_entity.type
_entity.pdbx_description
1 polymer ?
#
loop_
_entity_poly.entity_id
_entity_poly.type
_entity_poly.pdbx_seq_one_letter_code
_entity_poly.pdbx_strand_id
1 'polypeptide(L)'
;MAKGLDVGTMNIISSKPEGDGTKFVQQRNSFVEIEYSDMAEQMLSRSEVLHIRKDDQVYVVGDDALNFANIFNQETRRPMQHGILSSDESSAIPMIKLITEQVVGEPSRHNERLYYSSPADPIDS
;
A
#
# COMPACT_ATOMS: atom_id res chain seq x y z
N MET A 1 14.68 -6.83 18.37
CA MET A 1 14.01 -5.56 18.20
C MET A 1 12.71 -5.75 17.48
N ALA A 2 11.72 -4.97 17.80
CA ALA A 2 10.39 -5.13 17.24
C ALA A 2 10.06 -3.97 16.30
N LYS A 3 9.27 -4.26 15.29
CA LYS A 3 8.69 -3.25 14.41
C LYS A 3 7.21 -3.07 14.74
N GLY A 4 6.69 -1.87 14.51
CA GLY A 4 5.28 -1.59 14.60
C GLY A 4 4.67 -1.47 13.22
N LEU A 5 3.39 -1.80 13.11
CA LEU A 5 2.64 -1.67 11.87
C LEU A 5 1.23 -1.18 12.19
N ASP A 6 0.84 -0.10 11.54
CA ASP A 6 -0.52 0.43 11.62
C ASP A 6 -1.15 0.35 10.24
N VAL A 7 -2.16 -0.49 10.09
CA VAL A 7 -2.88 -0.65 8.83
C VAL A 7 -4.15 0.17 8.93
N GLY A 8 -4.07 1.41 8.44
CA GLY A 8 -5.21 2.32 8.46
C GLY A 8 -5.94 2.37 7.13
N THR A 9 -7.13 2.93 7.14
CA THR A 9 -7.93 3.09 5.92
C THR A 9 -7.25 4.06 4.94
N MET A 10 -6.61 5.10 5.45
CA MET A 10 -5.96 6.10 4.59
C MET A 10 -4.48 5.87 4.40
N ASN A 11 -3.79 5.36 5.42
CA ASN A 11 -2.35 5.17 5.38
C ASN A 11 -1.96 3.87 6.05
N ILE A 12 -0.87 3.30 5.57
CA ILE A 12 -0.21 2.16 6.20
C ILE A 12 1.15 2.65 6.66
N ILE A 13 1.44 2.52 7.95
CA ILE A 13 2.61 3.10 8.57
C ILE A 13 3.35 2.02 9.34
N SER A 14 4.66 1.93 9.12
CA SER A 14 5.51 1.08 9.95
C SER A 14 6.41 1.95 10.81
N SER A 15 6.83 1.40 11.93
CA SER A 15 7.78 2.04 12.82
C SER A 15 8.84 1.04 13.22
N LYS A 16 10.07 1.52 13.38
CA LYS A 16 11.17 0.70 13.89
C LYS A 16 12.11 1.55 14.72
N PRO A 17 12.77 0.96 15.72
CA PRO A 17 13.80 1.69 16.45
C PRO A 17 14.95 2.05 15.53
N GLU A 18 15.47 3.26 15.68
CA GLU A 18 16.64 3.70 14.94
C GLU A 18 17.43 4.64 15.84
N GLY A 19 18.62 4.22 16.26
CA GLY A 19 19.38 4.99 17.25
C GLY A 19 18.60 5.16 18.54
N ASP A 20 18.48 6.39 19.01
CA ASP A 20 17.71 6.72 20.21
C ASP A 20 16.25 7.08 19.90
N GLY A 21 15.87 7.02 18.63
CA GLY A 21 14.54 7.41 18.20
C GLY A 21 13.80 6.31 17.49
N THR A 22 12.78 6.72 16.74
CA THR A 22 11.94 5.82 15.98
C THR A 22 11.87 6.33 14.54
N LYS A 23 12.04 5.42 13.60
CA LYS A 23 11.86 5.72 12.18
C LYS A 23 10.49 5.24 11.74
N PHE A 24 9.80 6.08 10.98
CA PHE A 24 8.50 5.75 10.39
C PHE A 24 8.61 5.67 8.88
N VAL A 25 7.96 4.68 8.29
CA VAL A 25 7.79 4.57 6.85
C VAL A 25 6.31 4.48 6.57
N GLN A 26 5.84 5.28 5.64
CA GLN A 26 4.42 5.44 5.38
C GLN A 26 4.13 5.36 3.89
N GLN A 27 3.02 4.74 3.55
CA GLN A 27 2.46 4.76 2.21
C GLN A 27 0.96 5.02 2.31
N ARG A 28 0.40 5.70 1.33
CA ARG A 28 -1.04 5.84 1.25
C ARG A 28 -1.68 4.49 0.94
N ASN A 29 -2.79 4.20 1.60
CA ASN A 29 -3.56 2.99 1.33
C ASN A 29 -4.56 3.30 0.21
N SER A 30 -4.04 3.48 -0.99
CA SER A 30 -4.82 3.82 -2.18
C SER A 30 -4.22 3.17 -3.41
N PHE A 31 -5.01 3.12 -4.46
CA PHE A 31 -4.54 2.58 -5.74
C PHE A 31 -5.27 3.25 -6.89
N VAL A 32 -4.73 3.10 -8.07
CA VAL A 32 -5.39 3.50 -9.32
C VAL A 32 -5.28 2.35 -10.31
N GLU A 33 -6.35 2.11 -11.03
CA GLU A 33 -6.39 1.12 -12.08
C GLU A 33 -6.18 1.82 -13.41
N ILE A 34 -5.15 1.42 -14.17
CA ILE A 34 -4.88 1.98 -15.48
C ILE A 34 -4.77 0.86 -16.49
N GLU A 35 -5.12 1.18 -17.74
CA GLU A 35 -4.97 0.23 -18.83
C GLU A 35 -3.49 0.10 -19.19
N TYR A 36 -3.04 -1.14 -19.40
CA TYR A 36 -1.66 -1.39 -19.78
C TYR A 36 -1.40 -0.79 -21.18
N SER A 37 -0.31 -0.06 -21.30
CA SER A 37 0.10 0.58 -22.55
C SER A 37 1.60 0.73 -22.56
N ASP A 38 2.16 1.08 -23.70
CA ASP A 38 3.59 1.36 -23.81
C ASP A 38 4.01 2.50 -22.89
N MET A 39 3.15 3.51 -22.77
CA MET A 39 3.41 4.64 -21.88
C MET A 39 3.43 4.19 -20.41
N ALA A 40 2.47 3.37 -20.02
CA ALA A 40 2.43 2.83 -18.66
C ALA A 40 3.67 2.00 -18.36
N GLU A 41 4.08 1.14 -19.29
CA GLU A 41 5.27 0.32 -19.12
C GLU A 41 6.53 1.17 -18.98
N GLN A 42 6.67 2.22 -19.78
CA GLN A 42 7.82 3.10 -19.67
C GLN A 42 7.87 3.81 -18.33
N MET A 43 6.73 4.26 -17.82
CA MET A 43 6.66 4.92 -16.52
C MET A 43 7.00 3.95 -15.40
N LEU A 44 6.50 2.71 -15.47
CA LEU A 44 6.78 1.70 -14.45
C LEU A 44 8.24 1.29 -14.43
N SER A 45 8.91 1.28 -15.60
CA SER A 45 10.30 0.86 -15.69
C SER A 45 11.29 1.95 -15.26
N ARG A 46 10.87 3.22 -15.25
CA ARG A 46 11.75 4.33 -14.90
C ARG A 46 11.91 4.55 -13.39
N SER A 47 11.01 4.03 -12.60
CA SER A 47 11.04 4.22 -11.16
C SER A 47 10.50 2.97 -10.48
N GLU A 48 10.89 2.81 -9.22
CA GLU A 48 10.43 1.67 -8.43
C GLU A 48 9.02 1.95 -7.93
N VAL A 49 8.04 1.66 -8.77
CA VAL A 49 6.64 1.91 -8.48
C VAL A 49 5.99 0.63 -8.02
N LEU A 50 5.33 0.68 -6.86
CA LEU A 50 4.58 -0.47 -6.37
C LEU A 50 3.37 -0.68 -7.27
N HIS A 51 3.29 -1.84 -7.90
CA HIS A 51 2.20 -2.13 -8.82
C HIS A 51 1.94 -3.61 -8.93
N ILE A 52 0.73 -3.94 -9.37
CA ILE A 52 0.31 -5.29 -9.69
C ILE A 52 -0.23 -5.25 -11.11
N ARG A 53 0.25 -6.16 -11.95
CA ARG A 53 -0.30 -6.30 -13.30
C ARG A 53 -1.22 -7.51 -13.33
N LYS A 54 -2.42 -7.32 -13.87
CA LYS A 54 -3.39 -8.40 -14.02
C LYS A 54 -4.05 -8.26 -15.38
N ASP A 55 -3.75 -9.18 -16.28
CA ASP A 55 -4.23 -9.14 -17.67
C ASP A 55 -3.83 -7.82 -18.33
N ASP A 56 -4.79 -7.05 -18.82
CA ASP A 56 -4.53 -5.77 -19.50
C ASP A 56 -4.61 -4.57 -18.57
N GLN A 57 -4.69 -4.80 -17.26
CA GLN A 57 -4.80 -3.73 -16.28
C GLN A 57 -3.58 -3.70 -15.38
N VAL A 58 -3.21 -2.49 -14.99
CA VAL A 58 -2.14 -2.26 -14.01
C VAL A 58 -2.76 -1.51 -12.82
N TYR A 59 -2.48 -2.01 -11.63
CA TYR A 59 -2.92 -1.36 -10.39
C TYR A 59 -1.69 -0.77 -9.73
N VAL A 60 -1.59 0.56 -9.74
CA VAL A 60 -0.51 1.27 -9.05
C VAL A 60 -0.99 1.58 -7.64
N VAL A 61 -0.22 1.17 -6.65
CA VAL A 61 -0.63 1.27 -5.25
C VAL A 61 0.30 2.19 -4.47
N GLY A 62 -0.20 2.73 -3.37
CA GLY A 62 0.59 3.56 -2.48
C GLY A 62 0.66 5.01 -2.93
N ASP A 63 1.74 5.67 -2.56
CA ASP A 63 1.91 7.11 -2.81
C ASP A 63 1.92 7.48 -4.28
N ASP A 64 2.40 6.60 -5.15
CA ASP A 64 2.48 6.88 -6.58
C ASP A 64 1.13 6.82 -7.28
N ALA A 65 0.11 6.27 -6.63
CA ALA A 65 -1.21 6.11 -7.25
C ALA A 65 -1.79 7.45 -7.72
N LEU A 66 -1.63 8.50 -6.94
CA LEU A 66 -2.18 9.81 -7.29
C LEU A 66 -1.51 10.39 -8.54
N ASN A 67 -0.19 10.27 -8.67
CA ASN A 67 0.51 10.75 -9.85
C ASN A 67 0.06 10.03 -11.11
N PHE A 68 -0.05 8.71 -11.03
CA PHE A 68 -0.54 7.93 -12.17
C PHE A 68 -1.99 8.25 -12.49
N ALA A 69 -2.83 8.44 -11.47
CA ALA A 69 -4.21 8.82 -11.67
C ALA A 69 -4.32 10.14 -12.44
N ASN A 70 -3.51 11.12 -12.09
CA ASN A 70 -3.51 12.41 -12.77
C ASN A 70 -3.03 12.29 -14.22
N ILE A 71 -1.97 11.53 -14.46
CA ILE A 71 -1.41 11.37 -15.80
C ILE A 71 -2.37 10.62 -16.73
N PHE A 72 -3.02 9.58 -16.23
CA PHE A 72 -3.92 8.74 -17.02
C PHE A 72 -5.39 9.15 -16.90
N ASN A 73 -5.68 10.26 -16.24
CA ASN A 73 -7.03 10.79 -16.07
C ASN A 73 -7.99 9.77 -15.45
N GLN A 74 -7.53 9.14 -14.36
CA GLN A 74 -8.31 8.18 -13.60
C GLN A 74 -8.44 8.66 -12.16
N GLU A 75 -9.33 8.05 -11.41
CA GLU A 75 -9.51 8.37 -10.00
C GLU A 75 -8.84 7.31 -9.13
N THR A 76 -8.27 7.76 -8.00
CA THR A 76 -7.75 6.82 -7.01
C THR A 76 -8.90 6.19 -6.23
N ARG A 77 -8.68 4.94 -5.82
CA ARG A 77 -9.62 4.18 -4.98
C ARG A 77 -8.88 3.64 -3.77
N ARG A 78 -9.62 3.14 -2.82
CA ARG A 78 -9.05 2.57 -1.60
C ARG A 78 -9.39 1.08 -1.47
N PRO A 79 -8.40 0.23 -1.15
CA PRO A 79 -8.68 -1.19 -0.89
C PRO A 79 -9.46 -1.40 0.40
N MET A 80 -9.48 -0.39 1.29
CA MET A 80 -10.20 -0.46 2.55
C MET A 80 -11.14 0.72 2.69
N GLN A 81 -12.30 0.47 3.29
CA GLN A 81 -13.27 1.50 3.63
C GLN A 81 -13.79 1.22 5.03
N HIS A 82 -13.87 2.25 5.86
CA HIS A 82 -14.40 2.12 7.22
C HIS A 82 -13.67 1.05 8.04
N GLY A 83 -12.37 0.89 7.78
CA GLY A 83 -11.55 -0.07 8.52
C GLY A 83 -11.65 -1.51 8.06
N ILE A 84 -12.39 -1.79 7.00
CA ILE A 84 -12.53 -3.14 6.48
C ILE A 84 -12.16 -3.19 5.00
N LEU A 85 -11.79 -4.38 4.51
CA LEU A 85 -11.48 -4.58 3.12
C LEU A 85 -12.72 -4.32 2.26
N SER A 86 -12.51 -3.63 1.14
CA SER A 86 -13.60 -3.33 0.23
C SER A 86 -14.01 -4.61 -0.51
N SER A 87 -15.27 -5.00 -0.38
CA SER A 87 -15.78 -6.20 -1.04
C SER A 87 -15.85 -6.05 -2.57
N ASP A 88 -15.84 -4.82 -3.06
CA ASP A 88 -15.88 -4.56 -4.49
C ASP A 88 -14.51 -4.64 -5.15
N GLU A 89 -13.45 -4.78 -4.36
CA GLU A 89 -12.09 -4.80 -4.89
C GLU A 89 -11.49 -6.18 -4.70
N SER A 90 -11.51 -6.98 -5.76
CA SER A 90 -10.99 -8.34 -5.72
C SER A 90 -9.49 -8.41 -5.45
N SER A 91 -8.78 -7.33 -5.72
CA SER A 91 -7.34 -7.23 -5.50
C SER A 91 -6.95 -6.53 -4.21
N ALA A 92 -7.90 -6.30 -3.29
CA ALA A 92 -7.65 -5.55 -2.07
C ALA A 92 -6.56 -6.20 -1.21
N ILE A 93 -6.64 -7.51 -1.00
CA ILE A 93 -5.65 -8.21 -0.17
C ILE A 93 -4.24 -8.16 -0.79
N PRO A 94 -4.05 -8.47 -2.09
CA PRO A 94 -2.73 -8.31 -2.70
C PRO A 94 -2.18 -6.89 -2.62
N MET A 95 -3.02 -5.87 -2.76
CA MET A 95 -2.60 -4.48 -2.69
C MET A 95 -2.10 -4.12 -1.29
N ILE A 96 -2.86 -4.49 -0.27
CA ILE A 96 -2.47 -4.21 1.12
C ILE A 96 -1.22 -4.98 1.48
N LYS A 97 -1.09 -6.21 1.03
CA LYS A 97 0.11 -7.01 1.24
C LYS A 97 1.34 -6.32 0.62
N LEU A 98 1.21 -5.84 -0.60
CA LEU A 98 2.32 -5.19 -1.30
C LEU A 98 2.76 -3.92 -0.57
N ILE A 99 1.81 -3.08 -0.16
CA ILE A 99 2.11 -1.86 0.57
C ILE A 99 2.76 -2.20 1.92
N THR A 100 2.20 -3.18 2.63
CA THR A 100 2.70 -3.60 3.93
C THR A 100 4.15 -4.10 3.83
N GLU A 101 4.43 -4.93 2.85
CA GLU A 101 5.78 -5.44 2.65
C GLU A 101 6.77 -4.32 2.36
N GLN A 102 6.34 -3.32 1.62
CA GLN A 102 7.19 -2.19 1.30
C GLN A 102 7.50 -1.34 2.53
N VAL A 103 6.49 -1.03 3.35
CA VAL A 103 6.71 -0.17 4.52
C VAL A 103 7.41 -0.89 5.66
N VAL A 104 7.19 -2.19 5.83
CA VAL A 104 7.85 -2.98 6.87
C VAL A 104 9.30 -3.29 6.48
N GLY A 105 9.53 -3.59 5.20
CA GLY A 105 10.86 -3.96 4.71
C GLY A 105 11.25 -5.35 5.15
N GLU A 106 12.52 -5.67 4.96
CA GLU A 106 13.06 -6.97 5.33
C GLU A 106 13.27 -7.06 6.84
N PRO A 107 13.09 -8.25 7.43
CA PRO A 107 13.40 -8.40 8.85
C PRO A 107 14.91 -8.20 9.06
N SER A 108 15.26 -7.49 10.11
CA SER A 108 16.66 -7.23 10.43
C SER A 108 17.35 -8.47 10.99
N ARG A 109 16.59 -9.43 11.47
CA ARG A 109 17.11 -10.72 11.93
C ARG A 109 15.99 -11.75 11.94
N HIS A 110 16.40 -13.01 12.03
CA HIS A 110 15.46 -14.12 12.11
C HIS A 110 14.56 -13.97 13.35
N ASN A 111 13.27 -14.24 13.20
CA ASN A 111 12.27 -14.15 14.28
C ASN A 111 12.07 -12.74 14.83
N GLU A 112 12.30 -11.72 14.02
CA GLU A 112 11.98 -10.36 14.43
C GLU A 112 10.46 -10.23 14.67
N ARG A 113 10.11 -9.58 15.77
CA ARG A 113 8.69 -9.40 16.13
C ARG A 113 8.09 -8.20 15.41
N LEU A 114 6.83 -8.34 15.06
CA LEU A 114 6.04 -7.27 14.48
C LEU A 114 4.76 -7.09 15.31
N TYR A 115 4.58 -5.90 15.84
CA TYR A 115 3.35 -5.53 16.54
C TYR A 115 2.50 -4.70 15.58
N TYR A 116 1.23 -5.03 15.46
CA TYR A 116 0.37 -4.35 14.50
C TYR A 116 -0.95 -3.91 15.12
N SER A 117 -1.55 -2.89 14.50
CA SER A 117 -2.90 -2.47 14.80
C SER A 117 -3.66 -2.33 13.48
N SER A 118 -4.96 -2.50 13.56
CA SER A 118 -5.85 -2.27 12.43
C SER A 118 -7.05 -1.46 12.91
N PRO A 119 -7.76 -0.76 12.01
CA PRO A 119 -8.93 -0.01 12.41
C PRO A 119 -9.97 -0.93 13.03
N ALA A 120 -10.55 -0.49 14.13
CA ALA A 120 -11.69 -1.19 14.67
C ALA A 120 -12.88 -0.99 13.75
N ASP A 121 -13.64 -2.04 13.51
CA ASP A 121 -14.87 -1.92 12.75
C ASP A 121 -15.84 -1.07 13.58
N PRO A 122 -16.27 0.10 13.09
CA PRO A 122 -17.30 0.85 13.79
C PRO A 122 -18.59 0.09 13.64
N ILE A 123 -19.04 -0.41 14.62
CA ILE A 123 -20.16 -1.18 14.64
C ILE A 123 -21.36 -0.59 14.08
N ASP A 124 -21.64 -0.46 13.51
CA ASP A 124 -22.65 -0.09 13.19
C ASP A 124 -23.01 0.14 12.54
N SER A 125 -22.55 -0.02 12.43
CA SER A 125 -22.68 0.11 11.97
C SER A 125 -23.34 0.31 11.24
#